data_bc2f7e2cc94400e0c00ea58d502ad22a
#
_entry.id   bc2f7e2cc94400e0c00ea58d502ad22a
#
_cell.length_a   1.000
_cell.length_b   1.000
_cell.length_c   1.000
_cell.angle_alpha   90.00
_cell.angle_beta   90.00
_cell.angle_gamma   90.00
#
_symmetry.space_group_name_H-M   'P 1'
#
loop_
_entity.id
_entity.type
_entity.pdbx_description
1 polymer ?
#
loop_
_entity_poly.entity_id
_entity_poly.type
_entity_poly.pdbx_seq_one_letter_code
_entity_poly.pdbx_strand_id
1 'polypeptide(L)'
;MTKNGQEPVSPIQKQSPNHRRPPMQAKDVKTADDARKLIKERDIKFVKIGIFDVDGIMRGKYMHREKFLSALDSGFAFCDVVLGWDSNDQLYDKSEFTGWHTAYPDAPVRVIPESCRELPMEDDTVLFLGEFEGRAETVCPRGTLRRVLDKADKMGYDVSAACEFEFFLFEEDPHSVREKNYRNLKNITPGFYGYSMLRNSVHSEFYHDLLELGESMDFPIEGLHTETGPGVLEAALTHDEAMKAADKAALFKTFTKVLAQRAGWMATFMAKWSPDWPGQSGHMHVSIKGKDGRAAF
;
A
#
# COMPACT_ATOMS: atom_id res chain seq x y z
N MET A 1 -15.64 75.03 4.61
CA MET A 1 -16.59 74.18 3.86
C MET A 1 -15.85 73.62 2.67
N THR A 2 -15.26 72.45 2.81
CA THR A 2 -14.50 71.76 1.79
C THR A 2 -15.20 70.46 1.45
N LYS A 3 -15.63 70.30 0.21
CA LYS A 3 -16.27 69.10 -0.34
C LYS A 3 -15.18 68.06 -0.67
N ASN A 4 -15.24 66.90 -0.05
CA ASN A 4 -14.43 65.76 -0.41
C ASN A 4 -14.96 65.14 -1.71
N GLY A 5 -14.13 65.18 -2.78
CA GLY A 5 -14.34 64.38 -3.98
C GLY A 5 -13.81 62.98 -3.77
N GLN A 6 -14.72 61.98 -3.80
CA GLN A 6 -14.33 60.58 -3.96
C GLN A 6 -14.28 60.26 -5.46
N GLU A 7 -13.15 59.82 -5.93
CA GLU A 7 -12.99 59.25 -7.28
C GLU A 7 -13.72 57.89 -7.36
N PRO A 8 -14.32 57.51 -8.48
CA PRO A 8 -14.96 56.23 -8.63
C PRO A 8 -13.96 55.09 -8.78
N VAL A 9 -14.06 54.07 -7.92
CA VAL A 9 -13.29 52.85 -7.98
C VAL A 9 -13.62 52.12 -9.28
N SER A 10 -12.60 51.87 -10.11
CA SER A 10 -12.71 51.08 -11.33
C SER A 10 -13.19 49.66 -11.05
N PRO A 11 -14.08 49.06 -11.88
CA PRO A 11 -14.56 47.71 -11.67
C PRO A 11 -13.43 46.71 -11.83
N ILE A 12 -13.26 45.84 -10.83
CA ILE A 12 -12.35 44.70 -10.83
C ILE A 12 -12.68 43.85 -12.05
N GLN A 13 -11.78 43.80 -13.01
CA GLN A 13 -11.82 42.84 -14.12
C GLN A 13 -11.80 41.45 -13.56
N LYS A 14 -12.89 40.73 -13.60
CA LYS A 14 -12.94 39.28 -13.36
C LYS A 14 -12.11 38.63 -14.44
N GLN A 15 -10.91 38.18 -14.06
CA GLN A 15 -10.12 37.29 -14.90
C GLN A 15 -10.96 36.03 -15.14
N SER A 16 -11.19 35.71 -16.42
CA SER A 16 -11.88 34.49 -16.83
C SER A 16 -11.09 33.29 -16.24
N PRO A 17 -11.76 32.25 -15.67
CA PRO A 17 -11.09 31.09 -15.17
C PRO A 17 -10.35 30.40 -16.33
N ASN A 18 -9.03 30.40 -16.24
CA ASN A 18 -8.17 29.69 -17.16
C ASN A 18 -8.55 28.21 -17.03
N HIS A 19 -9.26 27.64 -18.00
CA HIS A 19 -9.67 26.24 -18.05
C HIS A 19 -8.42 25.36 -18.32
N ARG A 20 -7.46 25.35 -17.39
CA ARG A 20 -6.48 24.28 -17.35
C ARG A 20 -7.22 23.02 -16.93
N ARG A 21 -7.14 21.98 -17.75
CA ARG A 21 -7.60 20.65 -17.33
C ARG A 21 -6.95 20.35 -15.97
N PRO A 22 -7.69 19.74 -15.03
CA PRO A 22 -7.07 19.35 -13.77
C PRO A 22 -5.87 18.44 -14.08
N PRO A 23 -4.79 18.53 -13.30
CA PRO A 23 -3.60 17.70 -13.51
C PRO A 23 -3.99 16.22 -13.43
N MET A 24 -3.31 15.37 -14.21
CA MET A 24 -3.48 13.92 -14.21
C MET A 24 -3.37 13.37 -12.79
N GLN A 25 -4.27 12.47 -12.40
CA GLN A 25 -4.25 11.80 -11.10
C GLN A 25 -3.49 10.47 -11.20
N ALA A 26 -2.95 9.99 -10.08
CA ALA A 26 -2.19 8.72 -10.05
C ALA A 26 -3.02 7.54 -10.57
N LYS A 27 -4.31 7.44 -10.24
CA LYS A 27 -5.24 6.39 -10.71
C LYS A 27 -5.46 6.35 -12.23
N ASP A 28 -5.17 7.46 -12.92
CA ASP A 28 -5.33 7.59 -14.38
C ASP A 28 -4.12 7.07 -15.15
N VAL A 29 -3.02 6.78 -14.47
CA VAL A 29 -1.79 6.24 -15.07
C VAL A 29 -1.99 4.77 -15.42
N LYS A 30 -1.85 4.46 -16.72
CA LYS A 30 -1.98 3.09 -17.24
C LYS A 30 -0.74 2.66 -18.04
N THR A 31 0.02 3.60 -18.53
CA THR A 31 1.18 3.38 -19.40
C THR A 31 2.41 4.14 -18.90
N ALA A 32 3.58 3.79 -19.40
CA ALA A 32 4.81 4.53 -19.15
C ALA A 32 4.71 6.00 -19.60
N ASP A 33 3.99 6.27 -20.67
CA ASP A 33 3.78 7.64 -21.17
C ASP A 33 2.86 8.44 -20.25
N ASP A 34 1.83 7.82 -19.68
CA ASP A 34 0.99 8.46 -18.66
C ASP A 34 1.81 8.79 -17.41
N ALA A 35 2.66 7.85 -16.95
CA ALA A 35 3.56 8.09 -15.83
C ALA A 35 4.50 9.27 -16.10
N ARG A 36 5.11 9.35 -17.31
CA ARG A 36 5.96 10.49 -17.71
C ARG A 36 5.18 11.80 -17.69
N LYS A 37 3.97 11.77 -18.21
CA LYS A 37 3.09 12.93 -18.27
C LYS A 37 2.76 13.42 -16.86
N LEU A 38 2.29 12.54 -15.98
CA LEU A 38 1.97 12.86 -14.60
C LEU A 38 3.17 13.50 -13.88
N ILE A 39 4.35 12.85 -13.95
CA ILE A 39 5.58 13.32 -13.29
C ILE A 39 5.97 14.73 -13.78
N LYS A 40 5.82 15.01 -15.07
CA LYS A 40 6.14 16.32 -15.66
C LYS A 40 5.10 17.38 -15.33
N GLU A 41 3.80 17.08 -15.48
CA GLU A 41 2.71 18.04 -15.24
C GLU A 41 2.65 18.49 -13.78
N ARG A 42 2.96 17.58 -12.84
CA ARG A 42 2.95 17.86 -11.40
C ARG A 42 4.31 18.30 -10.84
N ASP A 43 5.33 18.44 -11.68
CA ASP A 43 6.72 18.76 -11.31
C ASP A 43 7.28 17.86 -10.18
N ILE A 44 6.92 16.59 -10.16
CA ILE A 44 7.37 15.63 -9.14
C ILE A 44 8.87 15.42 -9.26
N LYS A 45 9.60 15.65 -8.18
CA LYS A 45 11.07 15.53 -8.13
C LYS A 45 11.54 14.15 -7.70
N PHE A 46 10.79 13.52 -6.82
CA PHE A 46 11.14 12.23 -6.24
C PHE A 46 9.95 11.29 -6.35
N VAL A 47 10.22 10.05 -6.72
CA VAL A 47 9.23 8.98 -6.85
C VAL A 47 9.61 7.89 -5.87
N LYS A 48 8.65 7.40 -5.12
CA LYS A 48 8.82 6.16 -4.35
C LYS A 48 8.61 4.97 -5.26
N ILE A 49 9.48 3.97 -5.16
CA ILE A 49 9.27 2.70 -5.83
C ILE A 49 9.39 1.58 -4.81
N GLY A 50 8.36 0.71 -4.78
CA GLY A 50 8.27 -0.44 -3.89
C GLY A 50 8.32 -1.75 -4.66
N ILE A 51 8.96 -2.73 -4.08
CA ILE A 51 8.94 -4.15 -4.47
C ILE A 51 8.53 -4.97 -3.25
N PHE A 52 8.21 -6.25 -3.44
CA PHE A 52 7.89 -7.14 -2.33
C PHE A 52 9.00 -8.15 -2.12
N ASP A 53 9.40 -8.34 -0.86
CA ASP A 53 10.27 -9.45 -0.45
C ASP A 53 9.47 -10.77 -0.38
N VAL A 54 10.11 -11.87 0.00
CA VAL A 54 9.47 -13.21 0.05
C VAL A 54 8.36 -13.31 1.09
N ASP A 55 8.35 -12.45 2.10
CA ASP A 55 7.32 -12.37 3.14
C ASP A 55 6.19 -11.39 2.78
N GLY A 56 6.24 -10.79 1.58
CA GLY A 56 5.28 -9.78 1.13
C GLY A 56 5.47 -8.42 1.80
N ILE A 57 6.60 -8.18 2.45
CA ILE A 57 6.93 -6.87 3.00
C ILE A 57 7.36 -5.94 1.86
N MET A 58 6.81 -4.73 1.86
CA MET A 58 7.19 -3.73 0.89
C MET A 58 8.58 -3.17 1.21
N ARG A 59 9.51 -3.41 0.31
CA ARG A 59 10.87 -2.85 0.29
C ARG A 59 10.96 -1.81 -0.81
N GLY A 60 11.77 -0.80 -0.66
CA GLY A 60 11.82 0.22 -1.70
C GLY A 60 12.82 1.32 -1.46
N LYS A 61 12.76 2.30 -2.34
CA LYS A 61 13.63 3.49 -2.28
C LYS A 61 12.97 4.70 -2.92
N TYR A 62 13.45 5.88 -2.55
CA TYR A 62 13.19 7.09 -3.33
C TYR A 62 14.09 7.09 -4.57
N MET A 63 13.53 7.52 -5.67
CA MET A 63 14.24 7.65 -6.94
C MET A 63 14.08 9.07 -7.46
N HIS A 64 15.19 9.70 -7.85
CA HIS A 64 15.15 11.01 -8.50
C HIS A 64 14.41 10.92 -9.84
N ARG A 65 13.67 11.98 -10.22
CA ARG A 65 12.86 12.06 -11.44
C ARG A 65 13.56 11.47 -12.67
N GLU A 66 14.77 11.93 -12.97
CA GLU A 66 15.47 11.50 -14.20
C GLU A 66 15.79 10.02 -14.20
N LYS A 67 16.16 9.46 -13.02
CA LYS A 67 16.39 8.02 -12.87
C LYS A 67 15.10 7.24 -13.05
N PHE A 68 13.99 7.74 -12.48
CA PHE A 68 12.67 7.11 -12.64
C PHE A 68 12.21 7.13 -14.09
N LEU A 69 12.33 8.27 -14.79
CA LEU A 69 11.95 8.39 -16.19
C LEU A 69 12.74 7.43 -17.09
N SER A 70 14.04 7.25 -16.81
CA SER A 70 14.85 6.21 -17.48
C SER A 70 14.40 4.79 -17.14
N ALA A 71 14.02 4.55 -15.87
CA ALA A 71 13.59 3.24 -15.41
C ALA A 71 12.25 2.79 -16.01
N LEU A 72 11.41 3.71 -16.48
CA LEU A 72 10.18 3.37 -17.21
C LEU A 72 10.44 2.63 -18.52
N ASP A 73 11.62 2.84 -19.15
CA ASP A 73 12.01 2.19 -20.40
C ASP A 73 12.89 0.96 -20.18
N SER A 74 13.88 1.09 -19.29
CA SER A 74 14.96 0.12 -19.14
C SER A 74 14.92 -0.67 -17.83
N GLY A 75 13.91 -0.43 -16.98
CA GLY A 75 13.91 -0.96 -15.64
C GLY A 75 15.03 -0.33 -14.77
N PHE A 76 15.25 -0.94 -13.62
CA PHE A 76 16.32 -0.56 -12.71
C PHE A 76 16.85 -1.79 -11.97
N ALA A 77 17.97 -1.65 -11.30
CA ALA A 77 18.56 -2.73 -10.52
C ALA A 77 18.17 -2.63 -9.04
N PHE A 78 17.88 -3.78 -8.43
CA PHE A 78 17.61 -3.89 -7.00
C PHE A 78 18.31 -5.15 -6.44
N CYS A 79 18.99 -5.00 -5.30
CA CYS A 79 19.70 -6.11 -4.69
C CYS A 79 18.74 -7.28 -4.40
N ASP A 80 19.11 -8.47 -4.85
CA ASP A 80 18.27 -9.66 -4.70
C ASP A 80 18.26 -10.24 -3.27
N VAL A 81 19.03 -9.64 -2.36
CA VAL A 81 19.05 -10.01 -0.93
C VAL A 81 17.65 -10.00 -0.31
N VAL A 82 16.77 -9.13 -0.77
CA VAL A 82 15.38 -9.05 -0.30
C VAL A 82 14.57 -10.34 -0.59
N LEU A 83 15.05 -11.18 -1.46
CA LEU A 83 14.49 -12.50 -1.76
C LEU A 83 15.19 -13.64 -0.97
N GLY A 84 16.13 -13.28 -0.09
CA GLY A 84 16.93 -14.23 0.71
C GLY A 84 16.98 -13.90 2.21
N TRP A 85 16.10 -13.06 2.71
CA TRP A 85 15.97 -12.73 4.12
C TRP A 85 14.52 -12.75 4.61
N ASP A 86 14.32 -12.71 5.93
CA ASP A 86 13.01 -12.62 6.56
C ASP A 86 12.54 -11.17 6.78
N SER A 87 11.37 -11.01 7.41
CA SER A 87 10.79 -9.69 7.73
C SER A 87 11.62 -8.85 8.71
N ASN A 88 12.62 -9.44 9.37
CA ASN A 88 13.56 -8.78 10.30
C ASN A 88 14.97 -8.69 9.74
N ASP A 89 15.11 -8.82 8.41
CA ASP A 89 16.38 -8.75 7.66
C ASP A 89 17.41 -9.83 8.07
N GLN A 90 16.93 -10.96 8.61
CA GLN A 90 17.80 -12.10 8.89
C GLN A 90 17.94 -12.96 7.65
N LEU A 91 19.17 -13.15 7.20
CA LEU A 91 19.48 -13.94 6.02
C LEU A 91 19.13 -15.40 6.25
N TYR A 92 18.56 -16.05 5.24
CA TYR A 92 18.29 -17.48 5.27
C TYR A 92 19.59 -18.27 5.04
N ASP A 93 19.95 -19.16 5.96
CA ASP A 93 21.18 -19.94 5.91
C ASP A 93 21.27 -20.90 4.72
N LYS A 94 20.11 -21.37 4.22
CA LYS A 94 20.03 -22.42 3.19
C LYS A 94 19.27 -21.97 1.94
N SER A 95 19.27 -20.67 1.65
CA SER A 95 18.66 -20.17 0.41
C SER A 95 19.50 -20.62 -0.79
N GLU A 96 18.84 -21.26 -1.77
CA GLU A 96 19.49 -21.65 -3.02
C GLU A 96 19.53 -20.48 -4.03
N PHE A 97 18.55 -19.57 -3.95
CA PHE A 97 18.42 -18.50 -4.93
C PHE A 97 19.46 -17.40 -4.73
N THR A 98 19.57 -16.86 -3.53
CA THR A 98 20.50 -15.79 -3.18
C THR A 98 21.07 -16.01 -1.78
N GLY A 99 22.32 -15.63 -1.56
CA GLY A 99 23.03 -15.85 -0.31
C GLY A 99 24.50 -15.46 -0.43
N TRP A 100 25.31 -15.75 0.57
CA TRP A 100 26.76 -15.51 0.54
C TRP A 100 27.46 -16.14 -0.67
N HIS A 101 26.93 -17.26 -1.16
CA HIS A 101 27.47 -17.96 -2.33
C HIS A 101 27.25 -17.24 -3.65
N THR A 102 26.25 -16.35 -3.74
CA THR A 102 25.97 -15.51 -4.91
C THR A 102 26.50 -14.10 -4.76
N ALA A 103 26.93 -13.69 -3.57
CA ALA A 103 27.32 -12.34 -3.19
C ALA A 103 26.21 -11.30 -3.40
N TYR A 104 24.92 -11.71 -3.34
CA TYR A 104 23.74 -10.84 -3.40
C TYR A 104 23.75 -9.85 -4.56
N PRO A 105 23.78 -10.31 -5.81
CA PRO A 105 23.83 -9.40 -6.95
C PRO A 105 22.55 -8.58 -7.08
N ASP A 106 22.66 -7.47 -7.82
CA ASP A 106 21.49 -6.75 -8.29
C ASP A 106 20.73 -7.60 -9.32
N ALA A 107 19.42 -7.67 -9.17
CA ALA A 107 18.51 -8.26 -10.14
C ALA A 107 17.71 -7.17 -10.87
N PRO A 108 17.34 -7.39 -12.15
CA PRO A 108 16.54 -6.43 -12.89
C PRO A 108 15.12 -6.35 -12.35
N VAL A 109 14.59 -5.12 -12.29
CA VAL A 109 13.22 -4.82 -11.88
C VAL A 109 12.59 -3.90 -12.93
N ARG A 110 11.40 -4.24 -13.41
CA ARG A 110 10.57 -3.35 -14.23
C ARG A 110 9.66 -2.52 -13.36
N VAL A 111 9.40 -1.29 -13.79
CA VAL A 111 8.35 -0.44 -13.18
C VAL A 111 6.99 -0.89 -13.72
N ILE A 112 5.96 -0.87 -12.86
CA ILE A 112 4.57 -1.16 -13.22
C ILE A 112 3.81 0.17 -13.26
N PRO A 113 3.59 0.78 -14.44
CA PRO A 113 2.98 2.11 -14.55
C PRO A 113 1.59 2.19 -13.91
N GLU A 114 0.73 1.19 -14.14
CA GLU A 114 -0.64 1.12 -13.63
C GLU A 114 -0.73 0.96 -12.10
N SER A 115 0.40 0.72 -11.44
CA SER A 115 0.50 0.68 -9.99
C SER A 115 0.66 2.06 -9.34
N CYS A 116 0.64 3.13 -10.13
CA CYS A 116 0.80 4.49 -9.61
C CYS A 116 -0.23 4.80 -8.53
N ARG A 117 0.24 5.31 -7.38
CA ARG A 117 -0.60 5.68 -6.23
C ARG A 117 -0.21 7.05 -5.69
N GLU A 118 -1.22 7.78 -5.22
CA GLU A 118 -0.97 8.95 -4.39
C GLU A 118 -0.34 8.53 -3.05
N LEU A 119 0.44 9.42 -2.47
CA LEU A 119 0.96 9.27 -1.11
C LEU A 119 0.45 10.45 -0.27
N PRO A 120 -0.77 10.40 0.26
CA PRO A 120 -1.39 11.56 0.93
C PRO A 120 -0.64 12.03 2.19
N MET A 121 0.28 11.21 2.68
CA MET A 121 1.15 11.54 3.83
C MET A 121 2.47 12.20 3.42
N GLU A 122 2.74 12.38 2.12
CA GLU A 122 4.00 12.91 1.59
C GLU A 122 3.71 13.86 0.43
N ASP A 123 4.04 15.13 0.61
CA ASP A 123 3.83 16.15 -0.40
C ASP A 123 4.62 15.84 -1.68
N ASP A 124 4.01 16.13 -2.83
CA ASP A 124 4.62 16.03 -4.16
C ASP A 124 5.34 14.69 -4.46
N THR A 125 4.83 13.60 -3.88
CA THR A 125 5.39 12.26 -4.05
C THR A 125 4.31 11.29 -4.52
N VAL A 126 4.67 10.39 -5.42
CA VAL A 126 3.83 9.25 -5.85
C VAL A 126 4.59 7.94 -5.66
N LEU A 127 3.84 6.87 -5.46
CA LEU A 127 4.35 5.51 -5.34
C LEU A 127 4.09 4.74 -6.62
N PHE A 128 5.09 3.99 -7.08
CA PHE A 128 4.94 2.92 -8.06
C PHE A 128 5.42 1.60 -7.48
N LEU A 129 4.88 0.49 -7.97
CA LEU A 129 5.40 -0.83 -7.70
C LEU A 129 6.39 -1.24 -8.81
N GLY A 130 7.37 -2.04 -8.41
CA GLY A 130 8.25 -2.75 -9.31
C GLY A 130 8.06 -4.26 -9.18
N GLU A 131 8.50 -4.99 -10.20
CA GLU A 131 8.47 -6.43 -10.24
C GLU A 131 9.80 -6.96 -10.77
N PHE A 132 10.38 -7.93 -10.07
CA PHE A 132 11.59 -8.57 -10.50
C PHE A 132 11.42 -9.29 -11.83
N GLU A 133 12.46 -9.26 -12.65
CA GLU A 133 12.52 -9.91 -13.95
C GLU A 133 13.65 -10.96 -13.99
N GLY A 134 13.69 -11.72 -15.07
CA GLY A 134 14.70 -12.74 -15.31
C GLY A 134 14.67 -13.85 -14.26
N ARG A 135 15.84 -14.22 -13.73
CA ARG A 135 15.94 -15.30 -12.74
C ARG A 135 15.16 -14.99 -11.46
N ALA A 136 15.15 -13.73 -11.04
CA ALA A 136 14.50 -13.30 -9.79
C ALA A 136 12.95 -13.39 -9.86
N GLU A 137 12.36 -13.34 -11.05
CA GLU A 137 10.91 -13.56 -11.25
C GLU A 137 10.45 -14.91 -10.72
N THR A 138 11.31 -15.93 -10.71
CA THR A 138 10.97 -17.29 -10.28
C THR A 138 10.61 -17.37 -8.79
N VAL A 139 11.18 -16.50 -7.97
CA VAL A 139 10.96 -16.44 -6.51
C VAL A 139 10.24 -15.15 -6.06
N CYS A 140 10.08 -14.18 -6.96
CA CYS A 140 9.32 -12.96 -6.69
C CYS A 140 7.84 -13.28 -6.42
N PRO A 141 7.23 -12.80 -5.30
CA PRO A 141 5.83 -13.07 -4.99
C PRO A 141 4.87 -12.69 -6.11
N ARG A 142 5.02 -11.50 -6.71
CA ARG A 142 4.18 -11.09 -7.84
C ARG A 142 4.39 -11.99 -9.07
N GLY A 143 5.63 -12.34 -9.38
CA GLY A 143 5.96 -13.28 -10.46
C GLY A 143 5.31 -14.65 -10.24
N THR A 144 5.31 -15.15 -9.00
CA THR A 144 4.63 -16.40 -8.63
C THR A 144 3.12 -16.32 -8.88
N LEU A 145 2.47 -15.26 -8.39
CA LEU A 145 1.03 -15.06 -8.63
C LEU A 145 0.73 -14.92 -10.12
N ARG A 146 1.53 -14.17 -10.87
CA ARG A 146 1.37 -14.01 -12.32
C ARG A 146 1.33 -15.36 -13.04
N ARG A 147 2.30 -16.24 -12.74
CA ARG A 147 2.32 -17.60 -13.35
C ARG A 147 1.06 -18.42 -13.02
N VAL A 148 0.48 -18.25 -11.83
CA VAL A 148 -0.78 -18.91 -11.45
C VAL A 148 -1.96 -18.32 -12.23
N LEU A 149 -2.02 -16.98 -12.35
CA LEU A 149 -3.07 -16.30 -13.11
C LEU A 149 -2.98 -16.59 -14.60
N ASP A 150 -1.78 -16.63 -15.18
CA ASP A 150 -1.55 -17.05 -16.57
C ASP A 150 -2.04 -18.48 -16.83
N LYS A 151 -1.87 -19.37 -15.83
CA LYS A 151 -2.41 -20.74 -15.91
C LYS A 151 -3.94 -20.73 -15.87
N ALA A 152 -4.55 -19.94 -14.99
CA ALA A 152 -6.00 -19.79 -14.91
C ALA A 152 -6.57 -19.24 -16.23
N ASP A 153 -5.94 -18.20 -16.80
CA ASP A 153 -6.33 -17.60 -18.07
C ASP A 153 -6.27 -18.63 -19.25
N LYS A 154 -5.20 -19.42 -19.32
CA LYS A 154 -5.08 -20.51 -20.31
C LYS A 154 -6.14 -21.61 -20.15
N MET A 155 -6.66 -21.76 -18.92
CA MET A 155 -7.78 -22.67 -18.64
C MET A 155 -9.14 -22.04 -18.92
N GLY A 156 -9.18 -20.78 -19.34
CA GLY A 156 -10.40 -20.05 -19.67
C GLY A 156 -11.08 -19.37 -18.47
N TYR A 157 -10.32 -19.05 -17.43
CA TYR A 157 -10.86 -18.47 -16.20
C TYR A 157 -10.27 -17.08 -15.92
N ASP A 158 -11.13 -16.20 -15.40
CA ASP A 158 -10.78 -14.93 -14.76
C ASP A 158 -10.90 -15.09 -13.23
N VAL A 159 -9.92 -14.58 -12.48
CA VAL A 159 -9.85 -14.71 -11.03
C VAL A 159 -9.96 -13.36 -10.38
N SER A 160 -10.93 -13.19 -9.49
CA SER A 160 -11.08 -12.04 -8.59
C SER A 160 -10.83 -12.48 -7.16
N ALA A 161 -10.28 -11.58 -6.34
CA ALA A 161 -10.05 -11.83 -4.93
C ALA A 161 -10.34 -10.60 -4.08
N ALA A 162 -10.60 -10.83 -2.79
CA ALA A 162 -10.64 -9.82 -1.74
C ALA A 162 -9.93 -10.33 -0.51
N CYS A 163 -9.33 -9.45 0.27
CA CYS A 163 -8.70 -9.79 1.53
C CYS A 163 -9.40 -9.09 2.69
N GLU A 164 -9.61 -9.80 3.77
CA GLU A 164 -9.97 -9.26 5.08
C GLU A 164 -8.78 -9.43 6.01
N PHE A 165 -8.52 -8.42 6.82
CA PHE A 165 -7.43 -8.44 7.79
C PHE A 165 -7.92 -8.02 9.16
N GLU A 166 -7.72 -8.88 10.14
CA GLU A 166 -7.71 -8.48 11.53
C GLU A 166 -6.31 -7.98 11.91
N PHE A 167 -6.24 -6.98 12.77
CA PHE A 167 -4.97 -6.44 13.26
C PHE A 167 -5.12 -5.81 14.64
N PHE A 168 -4.02 -5.86 15.39
CA PHE A 168 -3.96 -5.24 16.72
C PHE A 168 -3.39 -3.83 16.63
N LEU A 169 -3.96 -2.93 17.44
CA LEU A 169 -3.43 -1.59 17.68
C LEU A 169 -3.01 -1.43 19.15
N PHE A 170 -1.84 -0.84 19.34
CA PHE A 170 -1.24 -0.59 20.66
C PHE A 170 -0.86 0.88 20.80
N GLU A 171 -1.03 1.44 21.99
CA GLU A 171 -0.43 2.72 22.40
C GLU A 171 1.08 2.52 22.65
N GLU A 172 1.81 2.21 21.61
CA GLU A 172 3.25 1.88 21.65
C GLU A 172 3.94 2.44 20.40
N ASP A 173 5.24 2.67 20.52
CA ASP A 173 6.11 3.04 19.40
C ASP A 173 7.25 2.01 19.21
N PRO A 174 8.08 2.12 18.15
CA PRO A 174 9.16 1.18 17.89
C PRO A 174 10.22 1.05 18.99
N HIS A 175 10.37 2.05 19.85
CA HIS A 175 11.30 2.02 20.99
C HIS A 175 10.66 1.34 22.18
N SER A 176 9.44 1.77 22.58
CA SER A 176 8.75 1.24 23.73
C SER A 176 8.50 -0.27 23.64
N VAL A 177 8.14 -0.79 22.46
CA VAL A 177 7.95 -2.24 22.26
C VAL A 177 9.25 -3.02 22.45
N ARG A 178 10.39 -2.48 22.01
CA ARG A 178 11.70 -3.12 22.18
C ARG A 178 12.16 -3.11 23.63
N GLU A 179 11.99 -1.98 24.34
CA GLU A 179 12.28 -1.85 25.75
C GLU A 179 11.47 -2.86 26.60
N LYS A 180 10.22 -3.11 26.20
CA LYS A 180 9.34 -4.11 26.83
C LYS A 180 9.59 -5.53 26.35
N ASN A 181 10.53 -5.77 25.44
CA ASN A 181 10.74 -7.08 24.81
C ASN A 181 9.45 -7.66 24.22
N TYR A 182 8.60 -6.81 23.61
CA TYR A 182 7.31 -7.17 23.02
C TYR A 182 6.31 -7.81 23.99
N ARG A 183 6.42 -7.47 25.29
CA ARG A 183 5.54 -7.96 26.38
C ARG A 183 4.84 -6.80 27.06
N ASN A 184 3.72 -7.11 27.70
CA ASN A 184 2.93 -6.10 28.47
C ASN A 184 2.60 -4.86 27.63
N LEU A 185 2.28 -5.06 26.36
CA LEU A 185 1.91 -3.99 25.45
C LEU A 185 0.55 -3.41 25.83
N LYS A 186 0.41 -2.10 25.68
CA LYS A 186 -0.83 -1.39 26.00
C LYS A 186 -1.72 -1.33 24.75
N ASN A 187 -2.79 -2.11 24.73
CA ASN A 187 -3.79 -2.05 23.66
C ASN A 187 -4.54 -0.71 23.68
N ILE A 188 -4.98 -0.22 22.52
CA ILE A 188 -5.77 1.04 22.44
C ILE A 188 -7.12 0.95 23.14
N THR A 189 -7.66 -0.26 23.31
CA THR A 189 -8.91 -0.51 24.05
C THR A 189 -8.76 -1.69 24.97
N PRO A 190 -9.34 -1.68 26.17
CA PRO A 190 -9.33 -2.83 27.08
C PRO A 190 -10.47 -3.80 26.73
N GLY A 191 -10.25 -5.09 26.99
CA GLY A 191 -11.30 -6.13 26.94
C GLY A 191 -11.80 -6.46 25.53
N PHE A 192 -12.87 -7.24 25.49
CA PHE A 192 -13.51 -7.73 24.28
C PHE A 192 -14.75 -6.92 23.95
N TYR A 193 -14.79 -6.28 22.81
CA TYR A 193 -15.93 -5.48 22.38
C TYR A 193 -16.00 -5.49 20.84
N GLY A 194 -16.26 -6.66 20.27
CA GLY A 194 -16.50 -6.79 18.84
C GLY A 194 -17.70 -5.94 18.40
N TYR A 195 -17.59 -5.33 17.24
CA TYR A 195 -18.62 -4.45 16.64
C TYR A 195 -19.08 -3.27 17.54
N SER A 196 -18.20 -2.80 18.43
CA SER A 196 -18.55 -1.77 19.40
C SER A 196 -18.58 -0.37 18.79
N MET A 197 -19.78 0.20 18.64
CA MET A 197 -19.96 1.59 18.19
C MET A 197 -19.33 2.60 19.17
N LEU A 198 -19.32 2.31 20.48
CA LEU A 198 -18.66 3.16 21.44
C LEU A 198 -17.14 3.24 21.16
N ARG A 199 -16.49 2.10 20.94
CA ARG A 199 -15.04 2.05 20.67
C ARG A 199 -14.68 2.73 19.35
N ASN A 200 -15.47 2.49 18.32
CA ASN A 200 -15.27 3.13 17.02
C ASN A 200 -15.38 4.66 17.13
N SER A 201 -16.42 5.15 17.84
CA SER A 201 -16.66 6.57 17.97
C SER A 201 -15.59 7.29 18.81
N VAL A 202 -15.01 6.62 19.81
CA VAL A 202 -13.90 7.19 20.60
C VAL A 202 -12.65 7.40 19.76
N HIS A 203 -12.39 6.53 18.79
CA HIS A 203 -11.21 6.57 17.92
C HIS A 203 -11.57 6.96 16.46
N SER A 204 -12.66 7.69 16.27
CA SER A 204 -13.21 8.00 14.93
C SER A 204 -12.22 8.66 13.97
N GLU A 205 -11.29 9.49 14.46
CA GLU A 205 -10.25 10.11 13.64
C GLU A 205 -9.40 9.04 12.92
N PHE A 206 -8.90 8.05 13.65
CA PHE A 206 -8.11 6.97 13.04
C PHE A 206 -8.92 6.15 12.03
N TYR A 207 -10.22 5.90 12.31
CA TYR A 207 -11.09 5.20 11.37
C TYR A 207 -11.26 5.99 10.08
N HIS A 208 -11.55 7.30 10.18
CA HIS A 208 -11.69 8.16 9.02
C HIS A 208 -10.38 8.25 8.23
N ASP A 209 -9.26 8.49 8.91
CA ASP A 209 -7.95 8.58 8.28
C ASP A 209 -7.58 7.29 7.52
N LEU A 210 -7.91 6.12 8.09
CA LEU A 210 -7.62 4.84 7.43
C LEU A 210 -8.52 4.60 6.22
N LEU A 211 -9.81 4.95 6.30
CA LEU A 211 -10.75 4.86 5.18
C LEU A 211 -10.34 5.82 4.05
N GLU A 212 -10.02 7.08 4.37
CA GLU A 212 -9.57 8.09 3.39
C GLU A 212 -8.22 7.71 2.75
N LEU A 213 -7.33 7.13 3.54
CA LEU A 213 -6.06 6.58 3.05
C LEU A 213 -6.31 5.46 2.03
N GLY A 214 -7.25 4.56 2.33
CA GLY A 214 -7.66 3.49 1.43
C GLY A 214 -8.17 4.00 0.09
N GLU A 215 -9.04 5.00 0.10
CA GLU A 215 -9.55 5.65 -1.11
C GLU A 215 -8.43 6.33 -1.91
N SER A 216 -7.56 7.07 -1.22
CA SER A 216 -6.49 7.84 -1.87
C SER A 216 -5.42 6.95 -2.52
N MET A 217 -5.14 5.79 -1.91
CA MET A 217 -4.11 4.85 -2.35
C MET A 217 -4.66 3.66 -3.13
N ASP A 218 -5.94 3.67 -3.52
CA ASP A 218 -6.60 2.60 -4.28
C ASP A 218 -6.54 1.23 -3.60
N PHE A 219 -6.78 1.21 -2.29
CA PHE A 219 -7.15 0.00 -1.53
C PHE A 219 -8.41 0.27 -0.68
N PRO A 220 -9.54 0.61 -1.31
CA PRO A 220 -10.73 1.00 -0.58
C PRO A 220 -11.20 -0.10 0.39
N ILE A 221 -11.68 0.34 1.55
CA ILE A 221 -12.13 -0.51 2.64
C ILE A 221 -13.65 -0.48 2.67
N GLU A 222 -14.31 -1.63 2.48
CA GLU A 222 -15.77 -1.77 2.48
C GLU A 222 -16.35 -1.80 3.90
N GLY A 223 -15.61 -2.34 4.85
CA GLY A 223 -16.00 -2.45 6.25
C GLY A 223 -14.81 -2.31 7.18
N LEU A 224 -14.98 -1.56 8.27
CA LEU A 224 -13.97 -1.38 9.31
C LEU A 224 -14.66 -1.36 10.67
N HIS A 225 -14.33 -2.31 11.53
CA HIS A 225 -14.94 -2.44 12.86
C HIS A 225 -13.96 -2.98 13.89
N THR A 226 -14.35 -2.91 15.17
CA THR A 226 -13.66 -3.64 16.22
C THR A 226 -14.00 -5.10 16.16
N GLU A 227 -13.01 -5.98 16.39
CA GLU A 227 -13.18 -7.42 16.45
C GLU A 227 -12.85 -7.97 17.85
N THR A 228 -12.96 -9.30 18.03
CA THR A 228 -12.83 -9.96 19.32
C THR A 228 -11.40 -9.88 19.84
N GLY A 229 -11.20 -9.07 20.86
CA GLY A 229 -9.93 -8.89 21.55
C GLY A 229 -9.61 -7.43 21.87
N PRO A 230 -8.70 -7.18 22.81
CA PRO A 230 -8.31 -5.82 23.15
C PRO A 230 -7.52 -5.18 22.02
N GLY A 231 -8.03 -4.05 21.50
CA GLY A 231 -7.37 -3.29 20.43
C GLY A 231 -7.39 -3.95 19.06
N VAL A 232 -8.29 -4.92 18.81
CA VAL A 232 -8.41 -5.58 17.51
C VAL A 232 -9.38 -4.82 16.62
N LEU A 233 -8.95 -4.56 15.39
CA LEU A 233 -9.79 -4.09 14.30
C LEU A 233 -9.78 -5.10 13.16
N GLU A 234 -10.87 -5.13 12.41
CA GLU A 234 -10.99 -5.87 11.15
C GLU A 234 -11.33 -4.92 10.01
N ALA A 235 -10.65 -5.10 8.89
CA ALA A 235 -10.87 -4.36 7.67
C ALA A 235 -11.11 -5.32 6.49
N ALA A 236 -12.25 -5.17 5.82
CA ALA A 236 -12.58 -5.85 4.57
C ALA A 236 -12.22 -4.94 3.39
N LEU A 237 -11.31 -5.40 2.53
CA LEU A 237 -10.92 -4.66 1.32
C LEU A 237 -11.86 -4.99 0.16
N THR A 238 -12.15 -4.00 -0.67
CA THR A 238 -12.91 -4.19 -1.91
C THR A 238 -12.24 -5.21 -2.82
N HIS A 239 -13.03 -6.13 -3.37
CA HIS A 239 -12.56 -7.11 -4.33
C HIS A 239 -12.04 -6.47 -5.63
N ASP A 240 -11.07 -7.12 -6.26
CA ASP A 240 -10.54 -6.74 -7.57
C ASP A 240 -10.01 -7.98 -8.31
N GLU A 241 -9.51 -7.79 -9.51
CA GLU A 241 -8.65 -8.77 -10.19
C GLU A 241 -7.53 -9.23 -9.24
N ALA A 242 -7.26 -10.53 -9.21
CA ALA A 242 -6.45 -11.13 -8.15
C ALA A 242 -5.04 -10.51 -7.95
N MET A 243 -4.37 -10.07 -9.04
CA MET A 243 -3.08 -9.37 -8.91
C MET A 243 -3.22 -8.02 -8.23
N LYS A 244 -4.24 -7.25 -8.59
CA LYS A 244 -4.52 -5.96 -7.95
C LYS A 244 -4.96 -6.13 -6.51
N ALA A 245 -5.78 -7.15 -6.22
CA ALA A 245 -6.17 -7.47 -4.85
C ALA A 245 -4.97 -7.80 -3.96
N ALA A 246 -3.96 -8.54 -4.48
CA ALA A 246 -2.72 -8.82 -3.78
C ALA A 246 -1.89 -7.54 -3.53
N ASP A 247 -1.77 -6.66 -4.53
CA ASP A 247 -1.11 -5.37 -4.38
C ASP A 247 -1.81 -4.50 -3.31
N LYS A 248 -3.14 -4.40 -3.35
CA LYS A 248 -3.97 -3.68 -2.37
C LYS A 248 -3.77 -4.21 -0.95
N ALA A 249 -3.74 -5.53 -0.78
CA ALA A 249 -3.51 -6.19 0.50
C ALA A 249 -2.15 -5.81 1.11
N ALA A 250 -1.09 -5.82 0.32
CA ALA A 250 0.25 -5.46 0.78
C ALA A 250 0.38 -3.95 1.06
N LEU A 251 -0.25 -3.09 0.24
CA LEU A 251 -0.34 -1.65 0.48
C LEU A 251 -1.09 -1.36 1.78
N PHE A 252 -2.26 -1.96 1.97
CA PHE A 252 -3.05 -1.82 3.19
C PHE A 252 -2.23 -2.14 4.44
N LYS A 253 -1.59 -3.33 4.49
CA LYS A 253 -0.75 -3.72 5.64
C LYS A 253 0.39 -2.75 5.91
N THR A 254 1.04 -2.27 4.85
CA THR A 254 2.16 -1.33 4.97
C THR A 254 1.69 0.02 5.48
N PHE A 255 0.68 0.60 4.85
CA PHE A 255 0.27 1.97 5.12
C PHE A 255 -0.62 2.11 6.36
N THR A 256 -1.33 1.06 6.78
CA THR A 256 -1.95 0.99 8.11
C THR A 256 -0.90 1.11 9.22
N LYS A 257 0.26 0.45 9.08
CA LYS A 257 1.37 0.59 10.04
C LYS A 257 1.97 2.01 10.03
N VAL A 258 2.09 2.62 8.84
CA VAL A 258 2.55 4.00 8.71
C VAL A 258 1.58 4.96 9.39
N LEU A 259 0.28 4.82 9.11
CA LEU A 259 -0.76 5.65 9.73
C LEU A 259 -0.75 5.50 11.25
N ALA A 260 -0.76 4.27 11.75
CA ALA A 260 -0.72 3.99 13.18
C ALA A 260 0.51 4.64 13.84
N GLN A 261 1.71 4.50 13.26
CA GLN A 261 2.92 5.08 13.81
C GLN A 261 2.89 6.62 13.81
N ARG A 262 2.32 7.24 12.79
CA ARG A 262 2.11 8.70 12.76
C ARG A 262 1.10 9.18 13.81
N ALA A 263 0.13 8.34 14.17
CA ALA A 263 -0.83 8.58 15.25
C ALA A 263 -0.24 8.26 16.65
N GLY A 264 1.02 7.85 16.75
CA GLY A 264 1.65 7.47 18.02
C GLY A 264 1.28 6.07 18.51
N TRP A 265 0.82 5.21 17.60
CA TRP A 265 0.42 3.84 17.85
C TRP A 265 1.28 2.84 17.08
N MET A 266 1.17 1.57 17.44
CA MET A 266 1.73 0.46 16.68
C MET A 266 0.62 -0.44 16.16
N ALA A 267 0.61 -0.73 14.85
CA ALA A 267 -0.24 -1.75 14.26
C ALA A 267 0.56 -3.04 14.00
N THR A 268 -0.03 -4.19 14.32
CA THR A 268 0.56 -5.49 13.97
C THR A 268 -0.48 -6.45 13.39
N PHE A 269 -0.07 -7.17 12.36
CA PHE A 269 -0.84 -8.25 11.70
C PHE A 269 -0.35 -9.62 12.13
N MET A 270 0.34 -9.72 13.27
CA MET A 270 0.78 -10.97 13.86
C MET A 270 -0.42 -11.79 14.30
N ALA A 271 -0.48 -13.05 13.92
CA ALA A 271 -1.64 -13.91 14.18
C ALA A 271 -1.97 -14.06 15.69
N LYS A 272 -0.96 -14.09 16.55
CA LYS A 272 -1.17 -14.15 18.01
C LYS A 272 0.05 -13.56 18.72
N TRP A 273 -0.12 -12.39 19.31
CA TRP A 273 0.96 -11.68 20.00
C TRP A 273 1.11 -12.06 21.48
N SER A 274 0.07 -12.60 22.09
CA SER A 274 0.06 -13.01 23.51
C SER A 274 -0.70 -14.33 23.68
N PRO A 275 -0.23 -15.24 24.55
CA PRO A 275 -0.97 -16.45 24.90
C PRO A 275 -2.29 -16.16 25.64
N ASP A 276 -2.39 -15.02 26.31
CA ASP A 276 -3.53 -14.67 27.18
C ASP A 276 -4.72 -14.08 26.42
N TRP A 277 -4.53 -13.68 25.15
CA TRP A 277 -5.55 -13.04 24.34
C TRP A 277 -5.90 -13.88 23.12
N PRO A 278 -7.09 -13.70 22.53
CA PRO A 278 -7.40 -14.28 21.23
C PRO A 278 -6.33 -13.93 20.19
N GLY A 279 -6.15 -14.80 19.21
CA GLY A 279 -5.43 -14.47 18.00
C GLY A 279 -6.28 -13.59 17.10
N GLN A 280 -5.72 -13.19 16.00
CA GLN A 280 -6.42 -12.54 14.90
C GLN A 280 -6.19 -13.35 13.63
N SER A 281 -7.10 -13.25 12.69
CA SER A 281 -7.06 -13.97 11.43
C SER A 281 -7.01 -13.01 10.24
N GLY A 282 -7.04 -13.58 9.08
CA GLY A 282 -7.31 -12.91 7.83
C GLY A 282 -8.00 -13.89 6.89
N HIS A 283 -8.91 -13.40 6.09
CA HIS A 283 -9.63 -14.19 5.12
C HIS A 283 -9.26 -13.78 3.71
N MET A 284 -9.25 -14.75 2.80
CA MET A 284 -9.12 -14.49 1.38
C MET A 284 -10.35 -15.04 0.68
N HIS A 285 -11.13 -14.16 0.09
CA HIS A 285 -12.27 -14.50 -0.75
C HIS A 285 -11.80 -14.61 -2.19
N VAL A 286 -12.16 -15.68 -2.87
CA VAL A 286 -11.78 -15.94 -4.25
C VAL A 286 -13.03 -16.26 -5.07
N SER A 287 -13.20 -15.59 -6.18
CA SER A 287 -14.20 -15.88 -7.20
C SER A 287 -13.52 -16.19 -8.52
N ILE A 288 -13.99 -17.26 -9.17
CA ILE A 288 -13.53 -17.67 -10.49
C ILE A 288 -14.70 -17.62 -11.47
N LYS A 289 -14.50 -16.97 -12.60
CA LYS A 289 -15.49 -16.90 -13.69
C LYS A 289 -14.89 -17.44 -14.98
N GLY A 290 -15.71 -18.18 -15.73
CA GLY A 290 -15.37 -18.53 -17.11
C GLY A 290 -15.38 -17.30 -18.00
N LYS A 291 -14.75 -17.38 -19.19
CA LYS A 291 -14.76 -16.28 -20.18
C LYS A 291 -16.17 -15.95 -20.70
N ASP A 292 -17.14 -16.80 -20.44
CA ASP A 292 -18.57 -16.55 -20.66
C ASP A 292 -19.26 -15.77 -19.52
N GLY A 293 -18.50 -15.38 -18.51
CA GLY A 293 -18.98 -14.64 -17.34
C GLY A 293 -19.68 -15.46 -16.27
N ARG A 294 -19.82 -16.77 -16.44
CA ARG A 294 -20.45 -17.68 -15.46
C ARG A 294 -19.50 -17.99 -14.32
N ALA A 295 -20.02 -18.04 -13.09
CA ALA A 295 -19.27 -18.52 -11.95
C ALA A 295 -18.85 -19.98 -12.15
N ALA A 296 -17.63 -20.33 -11.78
CA ALA A 296 -17.11 -21.68 -11.90
C ALA A 296 -17.51 -22.56 -10.70
N PHE A 297 -17.88 -21.94 -9.56
CA PHE A 297 -18.43 -22.58 -8.36
C PHE A 297 -19.29 -21.60 -7.55
#